data_459af63e95115e7cade31f29db23a48d
#
_entry.id   459af63e95115e7cade31f29db23a48d
#
_cell.length_a   1.000
_cell.length_b   1.000
_cell.length_c   1.000
_cell.angle_alpha   90.00
_cell.angle_beta   90.00
_cell.angle_gamma   90.00
#
_symmetry.space_group_name_H-M   'P 1'
#
loop_
_entity.id
_entity.type
_entity.pdbx_description
1 polymer ?
#
loop_
_entity_poly.entity_id
_entity_poly.type
_entity_poly.pdbx_seq_one_letter_code
_entity_poly.pdbx_strand_id
1 'polypeptide(L)'
;MIRNVVVINDFAYINGGAGKVAIMSALALADQGINVFFFCGTGPVCEELKNSKVKIVSTNQGDITKGSKIKGLLQGINNKFAEEKLYQLLQQLDKKKTIVHCHAWSKILSSSIFKATKKANIPVVITGHDYGTVCPNGCFYDFRKNEICSCKPLGCKCIIKNCDKKRYIYKAFRIIRQF
;
A
#
# COMPACT_ATOMS: atom_id res chain seq x y z
N MET A 1 14.38 -21.29 4.58
CA MET A 1 13.64 -20.61 5.67
C MET A 1 13.76 -19.10 5.48
N ILE A 2 12.66 -18.36 5.59
CA ILE A 2 12.64 -16.89 5.51
C ILE A 2 13.30 -16.31 6.75
N ARG A 3 14.13 -15.28 6.54
CA ARG A 3 14.86 -14.57 7.59
C ARG A 3 14.56 -13.07 7.61
N ASN A 4 14.15 -12.51 6.47
CA ASN A 4 13.85 -11.09 6.34
C ASN A 4 12.41 -10.90 5.87
N VAL A 5 11.69 -9.97 6.49
CA VAL A 5 10.37 -9.54 6.04
C VAL A 5 10.37 -8.02 5.92
N VAL A 6 9.97 -7.51 4.74
CA VAL A 6 9.75 -6.09 4.53
C VAL A 6 8.25 -5.85 4.57
N VAL A 7 7.75 -5.32 5.69
CA VAL A 7 6.35 -4.93 5.84
C VAL A 7 6.14 -3.56 5.23
N ILE A 8 5.20 -3.44 4.29
CA ILE A 8 4.89 -2.18 3.60
C ILE A 8 3.55 -1.64 4.06
N ASN A 9 3.53 -0.38 4.50
CA ASN A 9 2.33 0.36 4.83
C ASN A 9 2.52 1.86 4.57
N ASP A 10 1.48 2.59 4.15
CA ASP A 10 1.59 4.03 3.86
C ASP A 10 2.02 4.85 5.09
N PHE A 11 1.57 4.47 6.29
CA PHE A 11 1.81 5.22 7.53
C PHE A 11 2.54 4.37 8.57
N ALA A 12 3.43 5.00 9.32
CA ALA A 12 4.14 4.37 10.46
C ALA A 12 3.39 4.53 11.79
N TYR A 13 2.09 4.78 11.74
CA TYR A 13 1.20 4.93 12.89
C TYR A 13 -0.18 4.35 12.61
N ILE A 14 -0.94 4.09 13.67
CA ILE A 14 -2.30 3.54 13.56
C ILE A 14 -3.25 4.66 13.10
N ASN A 15 -3.67 4.58 11.83
CA ASN A 15 -4.65 5.48 11.23
C ASN A 15 -5.93 4.75 10.82
N GLY A 16 -6.15 3.55 11.35
CA GLY A 16 -7.27 2.66 11.07
C GLY A 16 -6.88 1.19 11.19
N GLY A 17 -7.81 0.29 10.89
CA GLY A 17 -7.63 -1.16 11.05
C GLY A 17 -6.44 -1.72 10.27
N ALA A 18 -6.28 -1.33 9.00
CA ALA A 18 -5.18 -1.76 8.16
C ALA A 18 -3.80 -1.39 8.74
N GLY A 19 -3.65 -0.15 9.21
CA GLY A 19 -2.41 0.31 9.86
C GLY A 19 -2.11 -0.45 11.15
N LYS A 20 -3.13 -0.72 11.97
CA LYS A 20 -2.99 -1.52 13.20
C LYS A 20 -2.50 -2.94 12.87
N VAL A 21 -3.13 -3.60 11.91
CA VAL A 21 -2.74 -4.97 11.52
C VAL A 21 -1.30 -5.00 10.97
N ALA A 22 -0.91 -4.03 10.14
CA ALA A 22 0.44 -3.95 9.60
C ALA A 22 1.50 -3.82 10.70
N ILE A 23 1.26 -2.92 11.67
CA ILE A 23 2.18 -2.69 12.80
C ILE A 23 2.25 -3.93 13.68
N MET A 24 1.11 -4.50 14.07
CA MET A 24 1.09 -5.72 14.89
C MET A 24 1.76 -6.92 14.20
N SER A 25 1.58 -7.07 12.89
CA SER A 25 2.26 -8.12 12.10
C SER A 25 3.78 -7.93 12.12
N ALA A 26 4.25 -6.69 11.97
CA ALA A 26 5.69 -6.39 12.02
C ALA A 26 6.29 -6.70 13.39
N LEU A 27 5.61 -6.30 14.47
CA LEU A 27 6.05 -6.58 15.84
C LEU A 27 6.08 -8.08 16.13
N ALA A 28 5.00 -8.80 15.83
CA ALA A 28 4.91 -10.24 16.06
C ALA A 28 5.98 -11.03 15.30
N LEU A 29 6.30 -10.64 14.07
CA LEU A 29 7.38 -11.27 13.30
C LEU A 29 8.75 -10.98 13.90
N ALA A 30 8.98 -9.75 14.38
CA ALA A 30 10.24 -9.38 15.02
C ALA A 30 10.44 -10.12 16.36
N ASP A 31 9.37 -10.35 17.13
CA ASP A 31 9.41 -11.12 18.36
C ASP A 31 9.73 -12.60 18.13
N GLN A 32 9.38 -13.14 16.96
CA GLN A 32 9.76 -14.48 16.52
C GLN A 32 11.21 -14.57 16.00
N GLY A 33 11.99 -13.49 16.09
CA GLY A 33 13.39 -13.46 15.67
C GLY A 33 13.61 -13.22 14.17
N ILE A 34 12.56 -12.83 13.43
CA ILE A 34 12.67 -12.45 12.03
C ILE A 34 13.22 -11.02 11.95
N ASN A 35 14.14 -10.77 11.01
CA ASN A 35 14.63 -9.42 10.74
C ASN A 35 13.59 -8.64 9.95
N VAL A 36 12.88 -7.73 10.61
CA VAL A 36 11.77 -7.00 10.02
C VAL A 36 12.16 -5.56 9.68
N PHE A 37 11.84 -5.16 8.46
CA PHE A 37 11.92 -3.79 7.97
C PHE A 37 10.49 -3.26 7.77
N PHE A 38 10.15 -2.14 8.38
CA PHE A 38 8.87 -1.47 8.17
C PHE A 38 9.07 -0.32 7.18
N PHE A 39 8.69 -0.56 5.92
CA PHE A 39 8.79 0.43 4.85
C PHE A 39 7.51 1.26 4.78
N CYS A 40 7.61 2.58 4.99
CA CYS A 40 6.45 3.46 5.04
C CYS A 40 6.62 4.75 4.24
N GLY A 41 5.48 5.36 3.91
CA GLY A 41 5.42 6.64 3.22
C GLY A 41 5.77 7.81 4.14
N THR A 42 5.17 7.83 5.32
CA THR A 42 5.36 8.93 6.28
C THR A 42 5.11 8.50 7.74
N GLY A 43 5.60 9.35 8.67
CA GLY A 43 5.33 9.29 10.10
C GLY A 43 4.16 10.20 10.55
N PRO A 44 4.07 10.46 11.86
CA PRO A 44 5.03 10.06 12.90
C PRO A 44 5.13 8.56 13.08
N VAL A 45 6.26 8.07 13.57
CA VAL A 45 6.41 6.65 13.93
C VAL A 45 5.75 6.43 15.28
N CYS A 46 4.87 5.43 15.39
CA CYS A 46 4.24 5.11 16.67
C CYS A 46 5.24 4.53 17.68
N GLU A 47 4.93 4.67 18.97
CA GLU A 47 5.84 4.26 20.05
C GLU A 47 6.13 2.75 20.03
N GLU A 48 5.15 1.93 19.68
CA GLU A 48 5.31 0.48 19.59
C GLU A 48 6.40 0.09 18.58
N LEU A 49 6.44 0.76 17.42
CA LEU A 49 7.49 0.53 16.42
C LEU A 49 8.84 1.09 16.86
N LYS A 50 8.88 2.27 17.50
CA LYS A 50 10.13 2.88 17.98
C LYS A 50 10.82 2.03 19.04
N ASN A 51 10.05 1.44 19.94
CA ASN A 51 10.54 0.65 21.06
C ASN A 51 10.74 -0.83 20.71
N SER A 52 10.68 -1.19 19.44
CA SER A 52 10.81 -2.57 18.96
C SER A 52 12.13 -2.82 18.23
N LYS A 53 12.36 -4.09 17.86
CA LYS A 53 13.48 -4.51 17.01
C LYS A 53 13.23 -4.25 15.51
N VAL A 54 12.09 -3.68 15.14
CA VAL A 54 11.72 -3.40 13.75
C VAL A 54 12.52 -2.23 13.20
N LYS A 55 13.16 -2.42 12.05
CA LYS A 55 13.93 -1.36 11.35
C LYS A 55 12.99 -0.53 10.49
N ILE A 56 12.89 0.76 10.75
CA ILE A 56 11.96 1.65 10.05
C ILE A 56 12.66 2.33 8.89
N VAL A 57 12.04 2.24 7.71
CA VAL A 57 12.50 2.89 6.47
C VAL A 57 11.37 3.74 5.92
N SER A 58 11.42 5.05 6.16
CA SER A 58 10.40 6.00 5.70
C SER A 58 10.83 6.74 4.45
N THR A 59 9.92 6.94 3.51
CA THR A 59 10.17 7.85 2.37
C THR A 59 10.04 9.31 2.77
N ASN A 60 9.47 9.61 3.92
CA ASN A 60 9.18 10.97 4.44
C ASN A 60 8.38 11.83 3.45
N GLN A 61 7.53 11.20 2.65
CA GLN A 61 6.65 11.88 1.70
C GLN A 61 5.32 12.21 2.38
N GLY A 62 4.75 13.37 2.04
CA GLY A 62 3.41 13.75 2.52
C GLY A 62 2.29 12.91 1.92
N ASP A 63 1.15 12.85 2.61
CA ASP A 63 -0.08 12.24 2.09
C ASP A 63 -0.53 12.98 0.81
N ILE A 64 -0.66 12.26 -0.29
CA ILE A 64 -1.07 12.80 -1.59
C ILE A 64 -2.45 13.48 -1.57
N THR A 65 -3.28 13.16 -0.56
CA THR A 65 -4.61 13.77 -0.40
C THR A 65 -4.57 15.14 0.27
N LYS A 66 -3.45 15.51 0.91
CA LYS A 66 -3.29 16.76 1.68
C LYS A 66 -2.43 17.82 0.99
N GLY A 67 -1.77 17.47 -0.12
CA GLY A 67 -0.86 18.37 -0.86
C GLY A 67 -1.45 18.97 -2.12
N SER A 68 -0.59 19.50 -3.00
CA SER A 68 -0.99 19.97 -4.34
C SER A 68 -1.67 18.85 -5.12
N LYS A 69 -2.89 19.09 -5.59
CA LYS A 69 -3.71 18.07 -6.30
C LYS A 69 -2.98 17.45 -7.49
N ILE A 70 -2.21 18.24 -8.24
CA ILE A 70 -1.48 17.74 -9.42
C ILE A 70 -0.29 16.87 -9.02
N LYS A 71 0.53 17.31 -8.06
CA LYS A 71 1.66 16.51 -7.55
C LYS A 71 1.17 15.23 -6.89
N GLY A 72 0.10 15.30 -6.09
CA GLY A 72 -0.51 14.13 -5.47
C GLY A 72 -1.10 13.14 -6.49
N LEU A 73 -1.68 13.64 -7.59
CA LEU A 73 -2.18 12.80 -8.68
C LEU A 73 -1.05 12.02 -9.35
N LEU A 74 0.03 12.69 -9.73
CA LEU A 74 1.20 12.07 -10.37
C LEU A 74 1.88 11.07 -9.44
N GLN A 75 2.11 11.43 -8.19
CA GLN A 75 2.68 10.54 -7.17
C GLN A 75 1.78 9.32 -6.91
N GLY A 76 0.45 9.51 -6.90
CA GLY A 76 -0.52 8.44 -6.72
C GLY A 76 -0.52 7.40 -7.84
N ILE A 77 -0.16 7.79 -9.07
CA ILE A 77 -0.04 6.89 -10.23
C ILE A 77 1.35 6.25 -10.27
N ASN A 78 2.41 7.03 -10.10
CA ASN A 78 3.78 6.55 -10.22
C ASN A 78 4.72 7.29 -9.25
N ASN A 79 5.05 6.65 -8.15
CA ASN A 79 5.97 7.18 -7.15
C ASN A 79 7.37 6.60 -7.33
N LYS A 80 8.13 7.14 -8.28
CA LYS A 80 9.50 6.70 -8.58
C LYS A 80 10.43 6.76 -7.36
N PHE A 81 10.26 7.75 -6.49
CA PHE A 81 11.07 7.89 -5.29
C PHE A 81 10.85 6.73 -4.31
N ALA A 82 9.58 6.33 -4.08
CA ALA A 82 9.27 5.18 -3.24
C ALA A 82 9.77 3.86 -3.89
N GLU A 83 9.61 3.73 -5.22
CA GLU A 83 10.13 2.60 -5.98
C GLU A 83 11.63 2.43 -5.79
N GLU A 84 12.38 3.50 -6.00
CA GLU A 84 13.84 3.48 -5.94
C GLU A 84 14.37 3.21 -4.54
N LYS A 85 13.77 3.86 -3.53
CA LYS A 85 14.13 3.66 -2.13
C LYS A 85 13.83 2.24 -1.65
N LEU A 86 12.68 1.67 -2.06
CA LEU A 86 12.37 0.27 -1.76
C LEU A 86 13.34 -0.67 -2.48
N TYR A 87 13.61 -0.43 -3.75
CA TYR A 87 14.56 -1.25 -4.52
C TYR A 87 15.94 -1.28 -3.90
N GLN A 88 16.48 -0.12 -3.47
CA GLN A 88 17.76 -0.04 -2.76
C GLN A 88 17.76 -0.85 -1.46
N LEU A 89 16.67 -0.79 -0.67
CA LEU A 89 16.53 -1.63 0.52
C LEU A 89 16.56 -3.12 0.15
N LEU A 90 15.79 -3.53 -0.86
CA LEU A 90 15.67 -4.93 -1.25
C LEU A 90 16.98 -5.51 -1.81
N GLN A 91 17.81 -4.69 -2.46
CA GLN A 91 19.13 -5.11 -2.96
C GLN A 91 20.12 -5.47 -1.84
N GLN A 92 19.95 -4.96 -0.63
CA GLN A 92 20.78 -5.25 0.52
C GLN A 92 20.41 -6.57 1.23
N LEU A 93 19.32 -7.21 0.80
CA LEU A 93 18.77 -8.39 1.45
C LEU A 93 18.96 -9.64 0.58
N ASP A 94 19.17 -10.79 1.24
CA ASP A 94 19.22 -12.09 0.54
C ASP A 94 17.83 -12.41 -0.04
N LYS A 95 17.69 -12.30 -1.35
CA LYS A 95 16.42 -12.49 -2.07
C LYS A 95 15.79 -13.87 -1.86
N LYS A 96 16.60 -14.93 -1.59
CA LYS A 96 16.09 -16.28 -1.31
C LYS A 96 15.51 -16.43 0.09
N LYS A 97 15.81 -15.47 0.99
CA LYS A 97 15.38 -15.49 2.40
C LYS A 97 14.52 -14.29 2.76
N THR A 98 14.05 -13.53 1.76
CA THR A 98 13.28 -12.31 1.96
C THR A 98 11.90 -12.42 1.34
N ILE A 99 10.89 -11.91 2.05
CA ILE A 99 9.51 -11.72 1.57
C ILE A 99 9.13 -10.25 1.81
N VAL A 100 8.39 -9.69 0.86
CA VAL A 100 7.68 -8.41 1.06
C VAL A 100 6.24 -8.71 1.47
N HIS A 101 5.79 -8.14 2.58
CA HIS A 101 4.41 -8.24 3.06
C HIS A 101 3.74 -6.86 2.97
N CYS A 102 2.84 -6.69 2.02
CA CYS A 102 2.21 -5.42 1.71
C CYS A 102 0.80 -5.33 2.30
N HIS A 103 0.51 -4.25 3.04
CA HIS A 103 -0.79 -3.96 3.64
C HIS A 103 -1.50 -2.78 2.95
N ALA A 104 -0.91 -1.59 2.98
CA ALA A 104 -1.48 -0.41 2.35
C ALA A 104 -0.41 0.42 1.65
N TRP A 105 -0.71 0.86 0.41
CA TRP A 105 0.24 1.59 -0.43
C TRP A 105 -0.41 2.72 -1.25
N SER A 106 -1.72 2.85 -1.15
CA SER A 106 -2.48 3.63 -2.13
C SER A 106 -2.51 5.14 -1.83
N LYS A 107 -2.13 5.59 -0.63
CA LYS A 107 -2.21 7.00 -0.24
C LYS A 107 -0.89 7.76 -0.39
N ILE A 108 0.25 7.06 -0.34
CA ILE A 108 1.58 7.70 -0.40
C ILE A 108 2.52 6.96 -1.34
N LEU A 109 2.65 5.64 -1.17
CA LEU A 109 3.67 4.82 -1.83
C LEU A 109 3.36 4.51 -3.30
N SER A 110 2.08 4.44 -3.69
CA SER A 110 1.56 4.00 -4.99
C SER A 110 1.90 2.54 -5.36
N SER A 111 1.37 2.06 -6.49
CA SER A 111 1.68 0.73 -7.03
C SER A 111 3.14 0.58 -7.51
N SER A 112 3.93 1.65 -7.53
CA SER A 112 5.36 1.62 -7.92
C SER A 112 6.20 0.69 -7.04
N ILE A 113 5.78 0.44 -5.79
CA ILE A 113 6.44 -0.54 -4.91
C ILE A 113 6.48 -1.94 -5.52
N PHE A 114 5.47 -2.33 -6.29
CA PHE A 114 5.45 -3.64 -6.97
C PHE A 114 6.45 -3.72 -8.12
N LYS A 115 6.78 -2.60 -8.76
CA LYS A 115 7.87 -2.53 -9.75
C LYS A 115 9.22 -2.79 -9.07
N ALA A 116 9.44 -2.20 -7.90
CA ALA A 116 10.66 -2.42 -7.11
C ALA A 116 10.82 -3.89 -6.70
N THR A 117 9.75 -4.52 -6.21
CA THR A 117 9.79 -5.95 -5.80
C THR A 117 10.02 -6.87 -7.00
N LYS A 118 9.35 -6.61 -8.14
CA LYS A 118 9.56 -7.35 -9.39
C LYS A 118 11.01 -7.21 -9.87
N LYS A 119 11.57 -5.99 -9.87
CA LYS A 119 12.95 -5.71 -10.27
C LYS A 119 13.97 -6.41 -9.36
N ALA A 120 13.68 -6.48 -8.05
CA ALA A 120 14.51 -7.18 -7.06
C ALA A 120 14.35 -8.71 -7.13
N ASN A 121 13.34 -9.21 -7.83
CA ASN A 121 12.95 -10.63 -7.87
C ASN A 121 12.69 -11.21 -6.47
N ILE A 122 11.91 -10.47 -5.65
CA ILE A 122 11.51 -10.86 -4.30
C ILE A 122 10.00 -11.07 -4.28
N PRO A 123 9.51 -12.21 -3.72
CA PRO A 123 8.09 -12.52 -3.65
C PRO A 123 7.33 -11.53 -2.75
N VAL A 124 6.08 -11.26 -3.12
CA VAL A 124 5.18 -10.35 -2.41
C VAL A 124 3.96 -11.13 -1.91
N VAL A 125 3.62 -10.92 -0.65
CA VAL A 125 2.35 -11.31 -0.03
C VAL A 125 1.54 -10.03 0.20
N ILE A 126 0.27 -10.04 -0.13
CA ILE A 126 -0.63 -8.89 0.06
C ILE A 126 -1.73 -9.28 1.02
N THR A 127 -1.90 -8.50 2.10
CA THR A 127 -3.09 -8.57 2.94
C THR A 127 -4.10 -7.53 2.47
N GLY A 128 -5.21 -8.00 1.89
CA GLY A 128 -6.32 -7.14 1.48
C GLY A 128 -7.14 -6.70 2.70
N HIS A 129 -7.27 -5.40 2.91
CA HIS A 129 -8.08 -4.81 3.99
C HIS A 129 -9.44 -4.31 3.49
N ASP A 130 -9.56 -4.18 2.19
CA ASP A 130 -10.77 -3.79 1.46
C ASP A 130 -10.71 -4.36 0.04
N TYR A 131 -11.69 -4.04 -0.77
CA TYR A 131 -11.73 -4.48 -2.17
C TYR A 131 -10.98 -3.53 -3.14
N GLY A 132 -10.19 -2.60 -2.65
CA GLY A 132 -9.48 -1.61 -3.46
C GLY A 132 -8.50 -2.16 -4.49
N THR A 133 -8.06 -3.41 -4.32
CA THR A 133 -7.20 -4.11 -5.29
C THR A 133 -7.95 -4.56 -6.54
N VAL A 134 -9.26 -4.72 -6.46
CA VAL A 134 -10.08 -5.27 -7.56
C VAL A 134 -11.25 -4.35 -7.92
N CYS A 135 -11.81 -3.62 -6.97
CA CYS A 135 -12.94 -2.70 -7.18
C CYS A 135 -12.48 -1.24 -7.11
N PRO A 136 -12.66 -0.43 -8.16
CA PRO A 136 -12.22 0.97 -8.16
C PRO A 136 -12.84 1.85 -7.08
N ASN A 137 -14.02 1.50 -6.54
CA ASN A 137 -14.57 2.23 -5.39
C ASN A 137 -14.29 1.56 -4.03
N GLY A 138 -13.64 0.38 -4.04
CA GLY A 138 -13.10 -0.28 -2.85
C GLY A 138 -14.09 -1.12 -2.06
N CYS A 139 -15.37 -1.23 -2.45
CA CYS A 139 -16.38 -1.87 -1.58
C CYS A 139 -17.46 -2.70 -2.30
N PHE A 140 -17.39 -2.84 -3.63
CA PHE A 140 -18.45 -3.52 -4.41
C PHE A 140 -19.86 -2.99 -4.13
N TYR A 141 -19.98 -1.69 -3.90
CA TYR A 141 -21.24 -1.03 -3.58
C TYR A 141 -21.50 0.14 -4.51
N ASP A 142 -22.76 0.26 -4.99
CA ASP A 142 -23.22 1.40 -5.77
C ASP A 142 -23.86 2.44 -4.85
N PHE A 143 -23.10 3.48 -4.51
CA PHE A 143 -23.56 4.55 -3.65
C PHE A 143 -24.66 5.43 -4.27
N ARG A 144 -24.87 5.37 -5.58
CA ARG A 144 -25.93 6.13 -6.26
C ARG A 144 -27.27 5.44 -6.19
N LYS A 145 -27.24 4.10 -6.29
CA LYS A 145 -28.43 3.27 -6.25
C LYS A 145 -28.70 2.65 -4.87
N ASN A 146 -27.74 2.79 -3.95
CA ASN A 146 -27.78 2.20 -2.61
C ASN A 146 -27.92 0.66 -2.64
N GLU A 147 -27.15 -0.01 -3.50
CA GLU A 147 -27.21 -1.46 -3.72
C GLU A 147 -25.83 -2.10 -3.81
N ILE A 148 -25.74 -3.41 -3.59
CA ILE A 148 -24.52 -4.19 -3.83
C ILE A 148 -24.23 -4.19 -5.34
N CYS A 149 -22.99 -3.92 -5.72
CA CYS A 149 -22.58 -3.88 -7.12
C CYS A 149 -22.30 -5.29 -7.66
N SER A 150 -23.04 -5.70 -8.70
CA SER A 150 -22.87 -6.96 -9.40
C SER A 150 -21.97 -6.89 -10.65
N CYS A 151 -21.36 -5.73 -10.92
CA CYS A 151 -20.50 -5.58 -12.09
C CYS A 151 -19.20 -6.38 -11.94
N LYS A 152 -18.78 -7.03 -13.05
CA LYS A 152 -17.42 -7.59 -13.12
C LYS A 152 -16.39 -6.46 -12.87
N PRO A 153 -15.45 -6.63 -11.92
CA PRO A 153 -14.41 -5.64 -11.67
C PRO A 153 -13.67 -5.25 -12.94
N LEU A 154 -13.43 -3.95 -13.13
CA LEU A 154 -12.76 -3.37 -14.29
C LEU A 154 -13.34 -3.73 -15.67
N GLY A 155 -14.50 -4.40 -15.73
CA GLY A 155 -15.22 -4.61 -16.98
C GLY A 155 -15.87 -3.31 -17.49
N CYS A 156 -16.28 -3.27 -18.78
CA CYS A 156 -16.84 -2.08 -19.42
C CYS A 156 -17.99 -1.44 -18.60
N LYS A 157 -18.93 -2.27 -18.12
CA LYS A 157 -20.03 -1.80 -17.25
C LYS A 157 -19.53 -1.16 -15.95
N CYS A 158 -18.49 -1.75 -15.32
CA CYS A 158 -17.88 -1.18 -14.12
C CYS A 158 -17.21 0.14 -14.43
N ILE A 159 -16.44 0.25 -15.51
CA ILE A 159 -15.71 1.47 -15.88
C ILE A 159 -16.69 2.63 -16.10
N ILE A 160 -17.74 2.42 -16.90
CA ILE A 160 -18.70 3.49 -17.25
C ILE A 160 -19.61 3.87 -16.08
N LYS A 161 -19.97 2.92 -15.21
CA LYS A 161 -20.94 3.13 -14.13
C LYS A 161 -20.43 4.13 -13.07
N ASN A 162 -21.18 5.19 -12.83
CA ASN A 162 -20.90 6.11 -11.72
C ASN A 162 -21.47 5.57 -10.40
N CYS A 163 -20.69 4.72 -9.73
CA CYS A 163 -21.07 4.12 -8.44
C CYS A 163 -20.34 4.75 -7.24
N ASP A 164 -19.55 5.82 -7.46
CA ASP A 164 -18.74 6.45 -6.40
C ASP A 164 -19.59 7.26 -5.43
N LYS A 165 -19.21 7.26 -4.14
CA LYS A 165 -19.87 8.05 -3.08
C LYS A 165 -19.81 9.55 -3.34
N LYS A 166 -18.71 10.04 -3.93
CA LYS A 166 -18.49 11.47 -4.18
C LYS A 166 -18.80 11.81 -5.65
N ARG A 167 -17.84 11.60 -6.54
CA ARG A 167 -17.94 11.93 -7.98
C ARG A 167 -17.20 10.90 -8.81
N TYR A 168 -17.65 10.67 -10.04
CA TYR A 168 -17.03 9.73 -10.97
C TYR A 168 -15.53 9.94 -11.18
N ILE A 169 -15.06 11.19 -11.15
CA ILE A 169 -13.64 11.51 -11.33
C ILE A 169 -12.72 10.79 -10.31
N TYR A 170 -13.18 10.59 -9.08
CA TYR A 170 -12.41 9.85 -8.08
C TYR A 170 -12.32 8.36 -8.42
N LYS A 171 -13.40 7.79 -8.97
CA LYS A 171 -13.38 6.41 -9.45
C LYS A 171 -12.49 6.28 -10.69
N ALA A 172 -12.60 7.20 -11.66
CA ALA A 172 -11.76 7.22 -12.85
C ALA A 172 -10.27 7.24 -12.50
N PHE A 173 -9.89 8.08 -11.53
CA PHE A 173 -8.52 8.11 -11.03
C PHE A 173 -8.07 6.77 -10.43
N ARG A 174 -8.94 6.12 -9.63
CA ARG A 174 -8.63 4.81 -9.06
C ARG A 174 -8.55 3.71 -10.12
N ILE A 175 -9.35 3.79 -11.19
CA ILE A 175 -9.23 2.90 -12.35
C ILE A 175 -7.83 3.03 -12.96
N ILE A 176 -7.37 4.25 -13.27
CA ILE A 176 -6.03 4.49 -13.85
C ILE A 176 -4.92 3.91 -12.97
N ARG A 177 -5.09 3.92 -11.66
CA ARG A 177 -4.10 3.38 -10.71
C ARG A 177 -4.08 1.85 -10.61
N GLN A 178 -5.13 1.18 -11.09
CA GLN A 178 -5.24 -0.28 -11.09
C GLN A 178 -4.67 -0.93 -12.36
N PHE A 179 -4.43 -0.14 -13.41
CA PHE A 179 -3.72 -0.53 -14.63
C PHE A 179 -2.24 -0.11 -14.56
#